data_a8d9cca389ffbaa5881357b5ecb7f8e7
#
_entry.id   a8d9cca389ffbaa5881357b5ecb7f8e7
#
_cell.length_a   1.000
_cell.length_b   1.000
_cell.length_c   1.000
_cell.angle_alpha   90.00
_cell.angle_beta   90.00
_cell.angle_gamma   90.00
#
_symmetry.space_group_name_H-M   'P 1'
#
loop_
_entity.id
_entity.type
_entity.pdbx_description
1 polymer ?
#
loop_
_entity_poly.entity_id
_entity_poly.type
_entity_poly.pdbx_seq_one_letter_code
_entity_poly.pdbx_strand_id
1 'polypeptide(L)'
;VTDDLVEALINKKILGACLDVLEYEKLSFENLFENESFPEAFDYLIHAENVLLSPHIAGWTVESKVKLAQTIVDKIDMLFFSKKTVKTESEIKRVTGVGGLFFKSENPDKLKDWYKKHLNFNVDNWGSIFWWKDNNGKPACTQWSPFKSDTVYFSPSTKDFMFNYRVEDLSGLLNKLKEEGVTIIGEIEEYDYGKFGWILDPEGNKIELWEPKDVAFLS
;
A
#
# COMPACT_ATOMS: atom_id res chain seq x y z
N VAL A 1 -1.48 33.12 -18.27
CA VAL A 1 -1.89 32.18 -17.20
C VAL A 1 -2.46 32.94 -16.02
N THR A 2 -1.80 33.99 -15.50
CA THR A 2 -2.35 34.78 -14.37
C THR A 2 -3.60 35.55 -14.78
N ASP A 3 -3.64 36.11 -15.97
CA ASP A 3 -4.79 36.80 -16.52
C ASP A 3 -6.00 35.86 -16.64
N ASP A 4 -5.82 34.66 -17.11
CA ASP A 4 -6.89 33.63 -17.22
C ASP A 4 -7.45 33.25 -15.84
N LEU A 5 -6.59 33.21 -14.81
CA LEU A 5 -7.00 32.96 -13.42
C LEU A 5 -7.85 34.11 -12.89
N VAL A 6 -7.41 35.35 -13.11
CA VAL A 6 -8.15 36.56 -12.70
C VAL A 6 -9.50 36.63 -13.42
N GLU A 7 -9.54 36.35 -14.72
CA GLU A 7 -10.79 36.27 -15.46
C GLU A 7 -11.75 35.21 -14.88
N ALA A 8 -11.23 34.03 -14.50
CA ALA A 8 -12.04 32.97 -13.91
C ALA A 8 -12.58 33.34 -12.51
N LEU A 9 -11.82 34.11 -11.71
CA LEU A 9 -12.25 34.63 -10.41
C LEU A 9 -13.34 35.71 -10.58
N ILE A 10 -13.13 36.65 -11.47
CA ILE A 10 -14.10 37.74 -11.78
C ILE A 10 -15.42 37.16 -12.27
N ASN A 11 -15.35 36.19 -13.19
CA ASN A 11 -16.51 35.50 -13.76
C ASN A 11 -17.13 34.46 -12.83
N LYS A 12 -16.62 34.30 -11.60
CA LYS A 12 -17.06 33.30 -10.60
C LYS A 12 -17.08 31.86 -11.13
N LYS A 13 -16.21 31.55 -12.11
CA LYS A 13 -15.98 30.18 -12.57
C LYS A 13 -15.27 29.35 -11.50
N ILE A 14 -14.47 30.03 -10.65
CA ILE A 14 -13.86 29.48 -9.43
C ILE A 14 -14.19 30.39 -8.26
N LEU A 15 -14.28 29.81 -7.06
CA LEU A 15 -14.71 30.53 -5.85
C LEU A 15 -13.58 31.28 -5.15
N GLY A 16 -12.34 30.86 -5.35
CA GLY A 16 -11.14 31.47 -4.77
C GLY A 16 -9.89 30.76 -5.24
N ALA A 17 -8.73 31.28 -4.84
CA ALA A 17 -7.42 30.73 -5.17
C ALA A 17 -6.44 30.83 -3.99
N CYS A 18 -5.51 29.85 -3.88
CA CYS A 18 -4.36 29.92 -3.00
C CYS A 18 -3.10 29.77 -3.87
N LEU A 19 -2.22 30.76 -3.84
CA LEU A 19 -1.04 30.81 -4.69
C LEU A 19 0.22 30.98 -3.84
N ASP A 20 1.17 30.07 -4.00
CA ASP A 20 2.49 30.15 -3.35
C ASP A 20 3.60 30.54 -4.36
N VAL A 21 3.32 30.41 -5.66
CA VAL A 21 4.23 30.76 -6.75
C VAL A 21 3.48 31.67 -7.71
N LEU A 22 4.11 32.74 -8.11
CA LEU A 22 3.54 33.73 -9.02
C LEU A 22 4.35 33.80 -10.33
N GLU A 23 3.65 34.00 -11.43
CA GLU A 23 4.26 34.09 -12.78
C GLU A 23 5.32 35.19 -12.90
N TYR A 24 5.25 36.18 -12.01
CA TYR A 24 6.10 37.39 -12.02
C TYR A 24 7.37 37.21 -11.17
N GLU A 25 7.56 36.11 -10.49
CA GLU A 25 8.77 35.85 -9.69
C GLU A 25 9.98 35.63 -10.60
N LYS A 26 11.00 36.49 -10.48
CA LYS A 26 12.27 36.33 -11.20
C LYS A 26 13.19 35.30 -10.52
N LEU A 27 13.26 35.32 -9.19
CA LEU A 27 13.99 34.39 -8.32
C LEU A 27 13.28 34.32 -6.97
N SER A 28 13.29 33.15 -6.34
CA SER A 28 12.83 33.00 -4.95
C SER A 28 13.64 33.95 -4.06
N PHE A 29 12.99 34.81 -3.29
CA PHE A 29 13.60 35.76 -2.31
C PHE A 29 14.05 37.14 -2.82
N GLU A 30 13.86 37.51 -4.07
CA GLU A 30 14.07 38.89 -4.48
C GLU A 30 12.81 39.71 -4.21
N ASN A 31 13.01 40.98 -3.78
CA ASN A 31 11.93 41.97 -3.71
C ASN A 31 11.36 42.15 -5.10
N LEU A 32 10.19 41.60 -5.35
CA LEU A 32 9.51 41.63 -6.63
C LEU A 32 9.23 43.04 -7.16
N PHE A 33 9.39 44.11 -6.35
CA PHE A 33 8.68 45.35 -6.57
C PHE A 33 9.50 46.62 -6.31
N GLU A 34 10.81 46.58 -6.37
CA GLU A 34 11.60 47.79 -6.02
C GLU A 34 11.48 48.94 -7.01
N ASN A 35 10.85 48.87 -8.16
CA ASN A 35 10.72 50.03 -9.08
C ASN A 35 9.77 49.83 -10.28
N GLU A 36 8.82 48.91 -10.29
CA GLU A 36 7.90 48.72 -11.41
C GLU A 36 6.43 48.79 -10.96
N SER A 37 5.55 49.32 -11.82
CA SER A 37 4.10 49.25 -11.60
C SER A 37 3.65 47.78 -11.65
N PHE A 38 2.81 47.37 -10.72
CA PHE A 38 2.22 46.05 -10.71
C PHE A 38 1.45 45.79 -12.01
N PRO A 39 1.59 44.55 -12.62
CA PRO A 39 0.65 44.12 -13.63
C PRO A 39 -0.77 44.16 -13.07
N GLU A 40 -1.74 44.57 -13.89
CA GLU A 40 -3.15 44.71 -13.49
C GLU A 40 -3.73 43.43 -12.86
N ALA A 41 -3.38 42.27 -13.43
CA ALA A 41 -3.78 40.97 -12.89
C ALA A 41 -3.21 40.72 -11.47
N PHE A 42 -1.99 41.13 -11.20
CA PHE A 42 -1.39 40.96 -9.88
C PHE A 42 -2.01 41.92 -8.86
N ASP A 43 -2.26 43.18 -9.27
CA ASP A 43 -2.95 44.15 -8.42
C ASP A 43 -4.33 43.64 -8.00
N TYR A 44 -5.06 43.00 -8.92
CA TYR A 44 -6.32 42.33 -8.60
C TYR A 44 -6.12 41.24 -7.53
N LEU A 45 -5.13 40.33 -7.70
CA LEU A 45 -4.93 39.21 -6.79
C LEU A 45 -4.58 39.62 -5.36
N ILE A 46 -3.81 40.70 -5.17
CA ILE A 46 -3.44 41.19 -3.82
C ILE A 46 -4.59 41.84 -3.09
N HIS A 47 -5.62 42.32 -3.80
CA HIS A 47 -6.79 42.98 -3.22
C HIS A 47 -8.04 42.12 -3.15
N ALA A 48 -8.02 40.93 -3.77
CA ALA A 48 -9.17 40.04 -3.81
C ALA A 48 -9.37 39.32 -2.46
N GLU A 49 -10.55 39.44 -1.87
CA GLU A 49 -10.88 38.79 -0.57
C GLU A 49 -10.88 37.28 -0.59
N ASN A 50 -11.03 36.67 -1.77
CA ASN A 50 -11.08 35.24 -1.98
C ASN A 50 -9.77 34.64 -2.54
N VAL A 51 -8.66 35.39 -2.42
CA VAL A 51 -7.32 34.94 -2.83
C VAL A 51 -6.38 34.99 -1.63
N LEU A 52 -5.66 33.87 -1.41
CA LEU A 52 -4.57 33.79 -0.44
C LEU A 52 -3.24 33.69 -1.19
N LEU A 53 -2.33 34.60 -0.88
CA LEU A 53 -0.96 34.58 -1.41
C LEU A 53 0.02 34.19 -0.31
N SER A 54 1.01 33.39 -0.63
CA SER A 54 2.16 33.10 0.23
C SER A 54 3.47 33.28 -0.55
N PRO A 55 4.56 33.72 0.13
CA PRO A 55 5.78 34.15 -0.56
C PRO A 55 6.70 32.97 -0.90
N HIS A 56 6.25 32.03 -1.71
CA HIS A 56 7.01 30.86 -2.21
C HIS A 56 7.67 30.03 -1.08
N ILE A 57 6.91 29.75 -0.04
CA ILE A 57 7.39 29.09 1.19
C ILE A 57 6.83 27.68 1.40
N ALA A 58 6.00 27.16 0.49
CA ALA A 58 5.41 25.83 0.63
C ALA A 58 6.49 24.72 0.70
N GLY A 59 7.63 24.92 0.06
CA GLY A 59 8.80 24.04 0.14
C GLY A 59 9.66 24.17 1.41
N TRP A 60 9.35 25.06 2.33
CA TRP A 60 10.22 25.42 3.46
C TRP A 60 9.92 24.69 4.76
N THR A 61 8.88 23.88 4.78
CA THR A 61 8.60 23.08 5.96
C THR A 61 9.69 22.04 6.20
N VAL A 62 9.86 21.60 7.43
CA VAL A 62 10.82 20.56 7.79
C VAL A 62 10.53 19.30 7.00
N GLU A 63 9.26 18.94 6.86
CA GLU A 63 8.78 17.78 6.11
C GLU A 63 9.10 17.88 4.62
N SER A 64 8.94 19.06 4.02
CA SER A 64 9.30 19.31 2.61
C SER A 64 10.79 19.11 2.36
N LYS A 65 11.63 19.66 3.24
CA LYS A 65 13.10 19.51 3.15
C LYS A 65 13.53 18.05 3.27
N VAL A 66 12.93 17.30 4.20
CA VAL A 66 13.20 15.87 4.37
C VAL A 66 12.77 15.09 3.12
N LYS A 67 11.56 15.35 2.58
CA LYS A 67 11.08 14.69 1.35
C LYS A 67 11.93 15.02 0.12
N LEU A 68 12.37 16.25 -0.04
CA LEU A 68 13.27 16.64 -1.13
C LEU A 68 14.60 15.91 -1.03
N ALA A 69 15.23 15.90 0.16
CA ALA A 69 16.47 15.19 0.39
C ALA A 69 16.31 13.69 0.12
N GLN A 70 15.26 13.05 0.65
CA GLN A 70 14.97 11.64 0.42
C GLN A 70 14.75 11.33 -1.06
N THR A 71 13.99 12.16 -1.78
CA THR A 71 13.75 11.96 -3.23
C THR A 71 15.05 12.01 -4.03
N ILE A 72 15.99 12.89 -3.65
CA ILE A 72 17.30 12.98 -4.31
C ILE A 72 18.12 11.73 -4.00
N VAL A 73 18.17 11.31 -2.74
CA VAL A 73 18.88 10.10 -2.31
C VAL A 73 18.33 8.88 -3.06
N ASP A 74 17.01 8.71 -3.11
CA ASP A 74 16.35 7.60 -3.80
C ASP A 74 16.68 7.57 -5.29
N LYS A 75 16.71 8.75 -5.94
CA LYS A 75 17.09 8.85 -7.36
C LYS A 75 18.57 8.55 -7.61
N ILE A 76 19.46 9.00 -6.74
CA ILE A 76 20.89 8.68 -6.80
C ILE A 76 21.08 7.18 -6.62
N ASP A 77 20.44 6.60 -5.62
CA ASP A 77 20.49 5.16 -5.36
C ASP A 77 19.98 4.37 -6.58
N MET A 78 18.85 4.77 -7.16
CA MET A 78 18.31 4.17 -8.38
C MET A 78 19.25 4.28 -9.58
N LEU A 79 19.93 5.40 -9.76
CA LEU A 79 20.78 5.65 -10.94
C LEU A 79 22.18 5.03 -10.83
N PHE A 80 22.78 5.04 -9.65
CA PHE A 80 24.17 4.68 -9.47
C PHE A 80 24.39 3.35 -8.75
N PHE A 81 23.42 2.91 -7.95
CA PHE A 81 23.55 1.70 -7.13
C PHE A 81 22.57 0.58 -7.52
N SER A 82 21.68 0.79 -8.51
CA SER A 82 20.70 -0.19 -9.00
C SER A 82 21.28 -1.41 -9.73
N LYS A 83 22.54 -1.76 -9.47
CA LYS A 83 23.06 -3.07 -9.83
C LYS A 83 23.02 -3.98 -8.61
N LYS A 84 21.97 -4.81 -8.52
CA LYS A 84 21.71 -5.78 -7.44
C LYS A 84 21.60 -5.10 -6.06
N THR A 85 20.46 -4.57 -5.76
CA THR A 85 20.08 -4.39 -4.36
C THR A 85 20.05 -5.75 -3.67
N VAL A 86 21.11 -6.06 -2.96
CA VAL A 86 20.99 -6.90 -1.76
C VAL A 86 20.08 -6.06 -0.86
N LYS A 87 18.80 -6.43 -0.75
CA LYS A 87 17.87 -5.81 0.20
C LYS A 87 18.55 -5.87 1.56
N THR A 88 18.81 -4.70 2.15
CA THR A 88 19.37 -4.64 3.51
C THR A 88 18.39 -5.30 4.46
N GLU A 89 18.88 -5.94 5.50
CA GLU A 89 18.10 -6.72 6.49
C GLU A 89 16.87 -5.98 7.07
N SER A 90 16.88 -4.64 7.05
CA SER A 90 15.79 -3.78 7.55
C SER A 90 14.58 -3.61 6.58
N GLU A 91 14.68 -4.08 5.33
CA GLU A 91 13.70 -3.78 4.27
C GLU A 91 12.81 -4.97 3.88
N ILE A 92 12.99 -6.14 4.47
CA ILE A 92 12.07 -7.26 4.21
C ILE A 92 10.74 -6.98 4.90
N LYS A 93 9.79 -6.51 4.13
CA LYS A 93 8.39 -6.41 4.55
C LYS A 93 7.89 -7.83 4.85
N ARG A 94 7.70 -8.14 6.13
CA ARG A 94 7.39 -9.50 6.56
C ARG A 94 5.96 -9.86 6.15
N VAL A 95 4.98 -9.33 6.83
CA VAL A 95 3.57 -9.59 6.56
C VAL A 95 2.93 -8.33 5.99
N THR A 96 2.17 -8.49 4.90
CA THR A 96 1.49 -7.39 4.20
C THR A 96 -0.03 -7.42 4.39
N GLY A 97 -0.57 -8.51 4.92
CA GLY A 97 -1.99 -8.64 5.21
C GLY A 97 -2.40 -10.07 5.56
N VAL A 98 -3.66 -10.25 5.89
CA VAL A 98 -4.26 -11.56 6.11
C VAL A 98 -4.66 -12.13 4.76
N GLY A 99 -4.06 -13.26 4.38
CA GLY A 99 -4.34 -13.96 3.13
C GLY A 99 -5.42 -15.04 3.27
N GLY A 100 -5.56 -15.64 4.47
CA GLY A 100 -6.58 -16.67 4.68
C GLY A 100 -6.89 -16.95 6.14
N LEU A 101 -8.12 -17.37 6.36
CA LEU A 101 -8.67 -17.89 7.62
C LEU A 101 -9.12 -19.32 7.36
N PHE A 102 -8.31 -20.28 7.78
CA PHE A 102 -8.57 -21.71 7.56
C PHE A 102 -8.89 -22.39 8.88
N PHE A 103 -9.91 -23.22 8.89
CA PHE A 103 -10.32 -23.90 10.10
C PHE A 103 -11.02 -25.23 9.77
N LYS A 104 -11.01 -26.16 10.72
CA LYS A 104 -11.69 -27.44 10.58
C LYS A 104 -13.18 -27.33 10.83
N SER A 105 -13.95 -28.12 10.13
CA SER A 105 -15.40 -28.23 10.24
C SER A 105 -15.83 -29.67 10.03
N GLU A 106 -16.77 -30.15 10.82
CA GLU A 106 -17.36 -31.48 10.66
C GLU A 106 -18.08 -31.64 9.31
N ASN A 107 -18.71 -30.58 8.84
CA ASN A 107 -19.38 -30.56 7.55
C ASN A 107 -19.17 -29.19 6.85
N PRO A 108 -18.07 -29.03 6.12
CA PRO A 108 -17.75 -27.77 5.41
C PRO A 108 -18.86 -27.30 4.47
N ASP A 109 -19.51 -28.20 3.73
CA ASP A 109 -20.51 -27.82 2.74
C ASP A 109 -21.78 -27.28 3.43
N LYS A 110 -22.26 -27.97 4.46
CA LYS A 110 -23.40 -27.49 5.25
C LYS A 110 -23.08 -26.14 5.92
N LEU A 111 -21.85 -25.97 6.35
CA LEU A 111 -21.40 -24.71 6.96
C LEU A 111 -21.35 -23.59 5.91
N LYS A 112 -20.80 -23.82 4.72
CA LYS A 112 -20.80 -22.88 3.60
C LYS A 112 -22.22 -22.44 3.23
N ASP A 113 -23.16 -23.39 3.14
CA ASP A 113 -24.57 -23.11 2.86
C ASP A 113 -25.20 -22.21 3.92
N TRP A 114 -24.87 -22.45 5.19
CA TRP A 114 -25.33 -21.61 6.31
C TRP A 114 -24.83 -20.17 6.17
N TYR A 115 -23.53 -19.97 5.91
CA TYR A 115 -22.94 -18.64 5.74
C TYR A 115 -23.49 -17.94 4.48
N LYS A 116 -23.68 -18.66 3.39
CA LYS A 116 -24.34 -18.14 2.19
C LYS A 116 -25.75 -17.65 2.48
N LYS A 117 -26.55 -18.47 3.17
CA LYS A 117 -27.96 -18.17 3.46
C LYS A 117 -28.13 -17.02 4.44
N HIS A 118 -27.34 -16.98 5.50
CA HIS A 118 -27.59 -16.09 6.64
C HIS A 118 -26.71 -14.84 6.64
N LEU A 119 -25.52 -14.91 6.03
CA LEU A 119 -24.55 -13.81 5.97
C LEU A 119 -24.22 -13.37 4.55
N ASN A 120 -24.89 -13.93 3.56
CA ASN A 120 -24.73 -13.59 2.14
C ASN A 120 -23.29 -13.74 1.62
N PHE A 121 -22.55 -14.73 2.14
CA PHE A 121 -21.22 -15.04 1.63
C PHE A 121 -21.32 -15.54 0.18
N ASN A 122 -20.42 -15.03 -0.68
CA ASN A 122 -20.27 -15.57 -2.03
C ASN A 122 -19.36 -16.80 -1.96
N VAL A 123 -19.94 -17.99 -1.73
CA VAL A 123 -19.18 -19.23 -1.52
C VAL A 123 -19.02 -20.02 -2.81
N ASP A 124 -17.86 -20.63 -2.97
CA ASP A 124 -17.50 -21.61 -3.99
C ASP A 124 -17.11 -22.94 -3.33
N ASN A 125 -16.45 -23.83 -4.10
CA ASN A 125 -15.97 -25.10 -3.62
C ASN A 125 -14.93 -24.96 -2.48
N TRP A 126 -14.16 -23.89 -2.47
CA TRP A 126 -13.05 -23.64 -1.55
C TRP A 126 -13.43 -22.78 -0.34
N GLY A 127 -14.51 -22.01 -0.44
CA GLY A 127 -14.98 -21.13 0.62
C GLY A 127 -15.51 -19.80 0.10
N SER A 128 -14.97 -18.70 0.58
CA SER A 128 -15.34 -17.35 0.13
C SER A 128 -14.13 -16.43 0.09
N ILE A 129 -14.08 -15.56 -0.91
CA ILE A 129 -13.01 -14.57 -1.08
C ILE A 129 -13.54 -13.20 -0.71
N PHE A 130 -12.81 -12.51 0.16
CA PHE A 130 -13.06 -11.12 0.53
C PHE A 130 -12.01 -10.23 -0.13
N TRP A 131 -12.45 -9.35 -1.02
CA TRP A 131 -11.58 -8.41 -1.72
C TRP A 131 -11.37 -7.13 -0.92
N TRP A 132 -10.16 -6.64 -0.91
CA TRP A 132 -9.77 -5.38 -0.28
C TRP A 132 -8.63 -4.73 -1.08
N LYS A 133 -8.15 -3.57 -0.63
CA LYS A 133 -6.98 -2.90 -1.21
C LYS A 133 -5.86 -2.86 -0.19
N ASP A 134 -4.65 -3.18 -0.62
CA ASP A 134 -3.46 -3.05 0.21
C ASP A 134 -3.11 -1.57 0.47
N ASN A 135 -2.07 -1.33 1.25
CA ASN A 135 -1.61 0.02 1.59
C ASN A 135 -1.12 0.83 0.37
N ASN A 136 -0.90 0.18 -0.77
CA ASN A 136 -0.52 0.81 -2.03
C ASN A 136 -1.73 0.98 -2.97
N GLY A 137 -2.94 0.65 -2.52
CA GLY A 137 -4.17 0.70 -3.30
C GLY A 137 -4.34 -0.44 -4.31
N LYS A 138 -3.48 -1.46 -4.29
CA LYS A 138 -3.58 -2.62 -5.16
C LYS A 138 -4.65 -3.59 -4.66
N PRO A 139 -5.38 -4.27 -5.56
CA PRO A 139 -6.30 -5.33 -5.17
C PRO A 139 -5.58 -6.42 -4.38
N ALA A 140 -6.21 -6.86 -3.30
CA ALA A 140 -5.75 -7.96 -2.47
C ALA A 140 -6.97 -8.75 -1.99
N CYS A 141 -6.76 -9.97 -1.52
CA CYS A 141 -7.86 -10.78 -1.04
C CYS A 141 -7.51 -11.57 0.22
N THR A 142 -8.55 -11.96 0.95
CA THR A 142 -8.51 -12.89 2.07
C THR A 142 -9.44 -14.06 1.76
N GLN A 143 -8.91 -15.27 1.78
CA GLN A 143 -9.67 -16.50 1.61
C GLN A 143 -10.23 -16.99 2.94
N TRP A 144 -11.52 -17.22 3.03
CA TRP A 144 -12.19 -17.92 4.13
C TRP A 144 -12.49 -19.35 3.70
N SER A 145 -11.91 -20.35 4.38
CA SER A 145 -12.03 -21.75 3.97
C SER A 145 -12.25 -22.68 5.17
N PRO A 146 -13.42 -23.30 5.27
CA PRO A 146 -13.61 -24.46 6.15
C PRO A 146 -13.05 -25.73 5.51
N PHE A 147 -12.17 -26.41 6.21
CA PHE A 147 -11.62 -27.71 5.85
C PHE A 147 -12.38 -28.83 6.55
N LYS A 148 -12.31 -30.07 6.04
CA LYS A 148 -12.82 -31.23 6.75
C LYS A 148 -12.08 -31.44 8.07
N SER A 149 -12.77 -31.93 9.10
CA SER A 149 -12.20 -32.16 10.44
C SER A 149 -11.01 -33.12 10.44
N ASP A 150 -10.97 -34.06 9.49
CA ASP A 150 -9.90 -35.04 9.30
C ASP A 150 -8.72 -34.55 8.42
N THR A 151 -8.73 -33.29 8.00
CA THR A 151 -7.66 -32.74 7.16
C THR A 151 -6.30 -32.87 7.85
N VAL A 152 -5.31 -33.31 7.08
CA VAL A 152 -3.89 -33.33 7.48
C VAL A 152 -3.14 -32.06 7.08
N TYR A 153 -3.80 -31.13 6.38
CA TYR A 153 -3.17 -29.93 5.85
C TYR A 153 -2.57 -29.05 6.95
N PHE A 154 -3.15 -29.07 8.15
CA PHE A 154 -2.66 -28.29 9.28
C PHE A 154 -1.52 -28.97 10.05
N SER A 155 -1.17 -30.22 9.70
CA SER A 155 -0.05 -30.91 10.33
C SER A 155 1.27 -30.16 10.12
N PRO A 156 2.19 -30.16 11.11
CA PRO A 156 2.16 -30.91 12.37
C PRO A 156 1.37 -30.23 13.51
N SER A 157 0.73 -29.07 13.28
CA SER A 157 -0.12 -28.42 14.29
C SER A 157 -1.31 -29.32 14.62
N THR A 158 -1.66 -29.37 15.90
CA THR A 158 -2.85 -30.06 16.42
C THR A 158 -4.07 -29.14 16.54
N LYS A 159 -3.93 -27.87 16.16
CA LYS A 159 -5.00 -26.88 16.23
C LYS A 159 -6.01 -27.08 15.10
N ASP A 160 -7.23 -26.64 15.35
CA ASP A 160 -8.32 -26.74 14.39
C ASP A 160 -8.40 -25.52 13.46
N PHE A 161 -7.36 -24.72 13.43
CA PHE A 161 -7.24 -23.54 12.54
C PHE A 161 -5.81 -23.39 12.03
N MET A 162 -5.67 -22.63 10.93
CA MET A 162 -4.40 -22.17 10.39
C MET A 162 -4.62 -20.78 9.78
N PHE A 163 -3.74 -19.84 10.09
CA PHE A 163 -3.73 -18.53 9.44
C PHE A 163 -2.83 -18.55 8.22
N ASN A 164 -3.28 -17.88 7.16
CA ASN A 164 -2.45 -17.55 6.01
C ASN A 164 -2.14 -16.05 6.05
N TYR A 165 -0.87 -15.70 5.94
CA TYR A 165 -0.42 -14.32 5.83
C TYR A 165 0.20 -14.05 4.47
N ARG A 166 -0.16 -12.92 3.88
CA ARG A 166 0.41 -12.43 2.63
C ARG A 166 1.79 -11.83 2.87
N VAL A 167 2.73 -12.12 1.96
CA VAL A 167 4.09 -11.60 1.98
C VAL A 167 4.50 -11.11 0.58
N GLU A 168 5.52 -10.27 0.47
CA GLU A 168 6.01 -9.75 -0.82
C GLU A 168 7.15 -10.59 -1.40
N ASP A 169 7.95 -11.23 -0.55
CA ASP A 169 9.13 -12.04 -0.92
C ASP A 169 9.20 -13.24 0.03
N LEU A 170 8.56 -14.31 -0.38
CA LEU A 170 8.48 -15.52 0.45
C LEU A 170 9.85 -16.16 0.67
N SER A 171 10.65 -16.26 -0.39
CA SER A 171 11.96 -16.91 -0.31
C SER A 171 12.93 -16.14 0.59
N GLY A 172 12.98 -14.82 0.44
CA GLY A 172 13.78 -13.96 1.29
C GLY A 172 13.32 -14.00 2.75
N LEU A 173 12.01 -13.97 2.97
CA LEU A 173 11.44 -14.05 4.32
C LEU A 173 11.73 -15.39 5.00
N LEU A 174 11.54 -16.52 4.32
CA LEU A 174 11.81 -17.84 4.90
C LEU A 174 13.28 -18.03 5.25
N ASN A 175 14.22 -17.54 4.42
CA ASN A 175 15.64 -17.55 4.72
C ASN A 175 15.93 -16.74 6.00
N LYS A 176 15.36 -15.55 6.11
CA LYS A 176 15.52 -14.69 7.29
C LYS A 176 14.93 -15.33 8.55
N LEU A 177 13.75 -15.89 8.47
CA LEU A 177 13.11 -16.58 9.59
C LEU A 177 13.90 -17.80 10.03
N LYS A 178 14.54 -18.54 9.08
CA LYS A 178 15.43 -19.66 9.39
C LYS A 178 16.67 -19.20 10.15
N GLU A 179 17.29 -18.08 9.76
CA GLU A 179 18.41 -17.46 10.47
C GLU A 179 18.01 -17.03 11.89
N GLU A 180 16.78 -16.60 12.08
CA GLU A 180 16.20 -16.21 13.38
C GLU A 180 15.78 -17.41 14.24
N GLY A 181 15.94 -18.64 13.75
CA GLY A 181 15.63 -19.86 14.49
C GLY A 181 14.16 -20.28 14.43
N VAL A 182 13.36 -19.70 13.52
CA VAL A 182 11.97 -20.09 13.31
C VAL A 182 11.91 -21.45 12.58
N THR A 183 11.05 -22.33 13.04
CA THR A 183 10.85 -23.66 12.42
C THR A 183 10.13 -23.53 11.10
N ILE A 184 10.81 -23.87 10.01
CA ILE A 184 10.23 -23.96 8.65
C ILE A 184 9.69 -25.37 8.44
N ILE A 185 8.53 -25.49 7.81
CA ILE A 185 7.88 -26.78 7.51
C ILE A 185 7.86 -26.99 6.01
N GLY A 186 8.46 -28.09 5.55
CA GLY A 186 8.47 -28.48 4.13
C GLY A 186 9.30 -27.53 3.26
N GLU A 187 9.00 -27.54 1.98
CA GLU A 187 9.62 -26.73 0.95
C GLU A 187 8.62 -25.72 0.41
N ILE A 188 9.10 -24.71 -0.34
CA ILE A 188 8.21 -23.75 -1.03
C ILE A 188 7.46 -24.49 -2.12
N GLU A 189 6.14 -24.34 -2.12
CA GLU A 189 5.28 -24.79 -3.21
C GLU A 189 4.88 -23.61 -4.10
N GLU A 190 4.97 -23.78 -5.43
CA GLU A 190 4.63 -22.74 -6.39
C GLU A 190 3.47 -23.20 -7.28
N TYR A 191 2.46 -22.32 -7.39
CA TYR A 191 1.26 -22.51 -8.20
C TYR A 191 1.00 -21.28 -9.09
N ASP A 192 0.03 -21.35 -9.98
CA ASP A 192 -0.33 -20.24 -10.87
C ASP A 192 -0.81 -19.00 -10.08
N TYR A 193 -1.36 -19.19 -8.89
CA TYR A 193 -1.89 -18.14 -8.01
C TYR A 193 -0.91 -17.71 -6.90
N GLY A 194 0.31 -18.21 -6.87
CA GLY A 194 1.34 -17.75 -5.95
C GLY A 194 2.27 -18.81 -5.41
N LYS A 195 3.14 -18.40 -4.49
CA LYS A 195 4.05 -19.30 -3.76
C LYS A 195 3.63 -19.41 -2.32
N PHE A 196 3.82 -20.57 -1.74
CA PHE A 196 3.43 -20.93 -0.38
C PHE A 196 4.60 -21.52 0.38
N GLY A 197 4.69 -21.18 1.67
CA GLY A 197 5.63 -21.75 2.60
C GLY A 197 5.05 -21.77 4.00
N TRP A 198 5.55 -22.62 4.86
CA TRP A 198 4.94 -22.83 6.19
C TRP A 198 5.97 -22.73 7.29
N ILE A 199 5.52 -22.21 8.43
CA ILE A 199 6.30 -22.08 9.64
C ILE A 199 5.49 -22.54 10.86
N LEU A 200 6.17 -22.79 11.97
CA LEU A 200 5.53 -22.93 13.29
C LEU A 200 5.81 -21.71 14.15
N ASP A 201 4.80 -21.24 14.84
CA ASP A 201 4.98 -20.28 15.92
C ASP A 201 5.38 -20.98 17.25
N PRO A 202 5.74 -20.23 18.31
CA PRO A 202 6.12 -20.81 19.60
C PRO A 202 5.03 -21.64 20.29
N GLU A 203 3.77 -21.45 19.94
CA GLU A 203 2.62 -22.20 20.45
C GLU A 203 2.30 -23.46 19.62
N GLY A 204 3.11 -23.73 18.57
CA GLY A 204 2.91 -24.85 17.65
C GLY A 204 1.78 -24.66 16.66
N ASN A 205 1.32 -23.41 16.44
CA ASN A 205 0.39 -23.13 15.35
C ASN A 205 1.14 -23.15 14.02
N LYS A 206 0.61 -23.91 13.05
CA LYS A 206 1.08 -23.82 11.68
C LYS A 206 0.58 -22.54 11.04
N ILE A 207 1.49 -21.79 10.46
CA ILE A 207 1.22 -20.54 9.73
C ILE A 207 1.62 -20.78 8.29
N GLU A 208 0.74 -20.42 7.36
CA GLU A 208 1.02 -20.39 5.93
C GLU A 208 1.41 -18.98 5.52
N LEU A 209 2.53 -18.85 4.82
CA LEU A 209 3.00 -17.61 4.22
C LEU A 209 2.75 -17.70 2.71
N TRP A 210 2.08 -16.70 2.17
CA TRP A 210 1.66 -16.67 0.78
C TRP A 210 2.19 -15.43 0.05
N GLU A 211 3.01 -15.66 -0.98
CA GLU A 211 3.41 -14.63 -1.96
C GLU A 211 2.43 -14.72 -3.15
N PRO A 212 1.40 -13.84 -3.19
CA PRO A 212 0.32 -13.97 -4.16
C PRO A 212 0.72 -13.51 -5.56
N LYS A 213 0.12 -14.13 -6.57
CA LYS A 213 -0.01 -13.64 -7.94
C LYS A 213 -1.45 -13.13 -8.13
N ASP A 214 -1.76 -11.96 -7.56
CA ASP A 214 -3.13 -11.42 -7.50
C ASP A 214 -3.83 -11.32 -8.85
N VAL A 215 -3.07 -11.19 -9.94
CA VAL A 215 -3.61 -11.13 -11.32
C VAL A 215 -4.38 -12.41 -11.68
N ALA A 216 -4.00 -13.54 -11.10
CA ALA A 216 -4.66 -14.83 -11.37
C ALA A 216 -6.11 -14.89 -10.86
N PHE A 217 -6.49 -14.01 -9.94
CA PHE A 217 -7.84 -13.96 -9.37
C PHE A 217 -8.75 -12.86 -9.98
N LEU A 218 -8.20 -12.08 -10.92
CA LEU A 218 -8.93 -10.98 -11.56
C LEU A 218 -9.47 -11.34 -12.94
N SER A 219 -9.22 -12.58 -13.41
CA SER A 219 -9.65 -13.12 -14.71
C SER A 219 -10.99 -13.81 -14.64
#